data_dce65f432ca8e3c0f3f875e37ca37a37
#
_entry.id   dce65f432ca8e3c0f3f875e37ca37a37
#
_cell.length_a   1.000
_cell.length_b   1.000
_cell.length_c   1.000
_cell.angle_alpha   90.00
_cell.angle_beta   90.00
_cell.angle_gamma   90.00
#
_symmetry.space_group_name_H-M   'P 1'
#
loop_
_entity.id
_entity.type
_entity.pdbx_description
1 polymer ?
#
loop_
_entity_poly.entity_id
_entity_poly.type
_entity_poly.pdbx_seq_one_letter_code
_entity_poly.pdbx_strand_id
1 'polypeptide(L)'
;MIKAGFAVKGATNDELQQIFKANKHNVKELYNIFKYRYCIEELNKAEQMWLETYLDSIELVDSSSDLFRYPFKDEFMRQYGNKDLDIRKMSNKLIYCYSALNKMIFGKWFNEVKIDIEENPKFIHLAKTAINNCYLWDSPWSDGFHRQVTGYSDVATFLFERFKESKDGGLFYPIVFLMRNAIEI
;
A
#
# COMPACT_ATOMS: atom_id res chain seq x y z
N MET A 1 -7.63 3.19 -1.55
CA MET A 1 -8.08 3.64 -2.87
C MET A 1 -9.25 2.83 -3.42
N ILE A 2 -9.19 1.50 -3.57
CA ILE A 2 -10.29 0.67 -4.13
C ILE A 2 -11.59 0.88 -3.37
N LYS A 3 -11.55 0.89 -2.02
CA LYS A 3 -12.74 1.14 -1.18
C LYS A 3 -13.37 2.52 -1.47
N ALA A 4 -12.54 3.55 -1.63
CA ALA A 4 -13.03 4.88 -2.02
C ALA A 4 -13.60 4.88 -3.44
N GLY A 5 -13.04 4.07 -4.33
CA GLY A 5 -13.54 3.89 -5.68
C GLY A 5 -15.00 3.42 -5.74
N PHE A 6 -15.39 2.46 -4.90
CA PHE A 6 -16.78 2.02 -4.81
C PHE A 6 -17.73 3.18 -4.49
N ALA A 7 -17.37 4.01 -3.51
CA ALA A 7 -18.18 5.18 -3.13
C ALA A 7 -18.27 6.20 -4.27
N VAL A 8 -17.14 6.50 -4.92
CA VAL A 8 -17.09 7.43 -6.07
C VAL A 8 -17.92 6.94 -7.26
N LYS A 9 -17.99 5.62 -7.47
CA LYS A 9 -18.79 5.01 -8.54
C LYS A 9 -20.25 4.76 -8.13
N GLY A 10 -20.69 5.29 -6.99
CA GLY A 10 -22.11 5.32 -6.60
C GLY A 10 -22.60 4.11 -5.81
N ALA A 11 -21.72 3.32 -5.20
CA ALA A 11 -22.15 2.28 -4.28
C ALA A 11 -22.83 2.87 -3.04
N THR A 12 -23.95 2.28 -2.63
CA THR A 12 -24.69 2.67 -1.45
C THR A 12 -23.94 2.30 -0.15
N ASN A 13 -24.28 2.94 0.97
CA ASN A 13 -23.68 2.61 2.26
C ASN A 13 -23.85 1.14 2.64
N ASP A 14 -25.01 0.56 2.38
CA ASP A 14 -25.30 -0.84 2.71
C ASP A 14 -24.44 -1.80 1.86
N GLU A 15 -24.29 -1.51 0.57
CA GLU A 15 -23.39 -2.26 -0.30
C GLU A 15 -21.93 -2.15 0.13
N LEU A 16 -21.48 -0.95 0.50
CA LEU A 16 -20.12 -0.74 1.02
C LEU A 16 -19.87 -1.55 2.29
N GLN A 17 -20.83 -1.54 3.22
CA GLN A 17 -20.72 -2.34 4.45
C GLN A 17 -20.65 -3.84 4.15
N GLN A 18 -21.48 -4.35 3.25
CA GLN A 18 -21.48 -5.76 2.86
C GLN A 18 -20.14 -6.15 2.21
N ILE A 19 -19.68 -5.40 1.21
CA ILE A 19 -18.42 -5.67 0.50
C ILE A 19 -17.24 -5.64 1.48
N PHE A 20 -17.17 -4.62 2.35
CA PHE A 20 -16.03 -4.45 3.25
C PHE A 20 -16.04 -5.43 4.41
N LYS A 21 -17.22 -5.84 4.91
CA LYS A 21 -17.36 -6.87 5.93
C LYS A 21 -16.93 -8.24 5.41
N ALA A 22 -17.30 -8.57 4.17
CA ALA A 22 -16.96 -9.84 3.55
C ALA A 22 -15.46 -9.94 3.19
N ASN A 23 -14.88 -8.87 2.64
CA ASN A 23 -13.54 -8.91 2.05
C ASN A 23 -12.47 -8.20 2.90
N LYS A 24 -12.86 -7.53 4.00
CA LYS A 24 -11.96 -6.85 4.95
C LYS A 24 -10.84 -6.06 4.27
N HIS A 25 -9.64 -6.64 4.26
CA HIS A 25 -8.41 -6.04 3.73
C HIS A 25 -7.84 -6.81 2.53
N ASN A 26 -8.54 -7.81 2.00
CA ASN A 26 -8.11 -8.52 0.80
C ASN A 26 -8.18 -7.59 -0.42
N VAL A 27 -7.02 -7.05 -0.79
CA VAL A 27 -6.90 -6.01 -1.83
C VAL A 27 -7.23 -6.59 -3.20
N LYS A 28 -6.81 -7.83 -3.47
CA LYS A 28 -7.07 -8.50 -4.76
C LYS A 28 -8.56 -8.77 -4.96
N GLU A 29 -9.24 -9.29 -3.94
CA GLU A 29 -10.67 -9.58 -4.02
C GLU A 29 -11.48 -8.30 -4.17
N LEU A 30 -11.15 -7.25 -3.42
CA LEU A 30 -11.77 -5.94 -3.58
C LEU A 30 -11.58 -5.38 -5.00
N TYR A 31 -10.40 -5.57 -5.60
CA TYR A 31 -10.14 -5.18 -6.97
C TYR A 31 -10.99 -5.97 -7.97
N ASN A 32 -11.09 -7.29 -7.81
CA ASN A 32 -11.88 -8.15 -8.68
C ASN A 32 -13.37 -7.75 -8.66
N ILE A 33 -13.94 -7.55 -7.46
CA ILE A 33 -15.33 -7.10 -7.31
C ILE A 33 -15.51 -5.72 -7.96
N PHE A 34 -14.58 -4.79 -7.74
CA PHE A 34 -14.64 -3.45 -8.31
C PHE A 34 -14.62 -3.48 -9.84
N LYS A 35 -13.66 -4.22 -10.42
CA LYS A 35 -13.52 -4.40 -11.87
C LYS A 35 -14.78 -5.02 -12.49
N TYR A 36 -15.27 -6.11 -11.91
CA TYR A 36 -16.47 -6.80 -12.40
C TYR A 36 -17.71 -5.91 -12.39
N ARG A 37 -17.90 -5.16 -11.28
CA ARG A 37 -19.09 -4.32 -11.09
C ARG A 37 -19.14 -3.11 -12.02
N TYR A 38 -17.99 -2.48 -12.30
CA TYR A 38 -17.96 -1.20 -13.00
C TYR A 38 -17.45 -1.28 -14.44
N CYS A 39 -17.13 -2.47 -14.97
CA CYS A 39 -16.69 -2.69 -16.36
C CYS A 39 -15.66 -1.66 -16.84
N ILE A 40 -14.55 -1.52 -16.09
CA ILE A 40 -13.62 -0.42 -16.29
C ILE A 40 -12.63 -0.76 -17.40
N GLU A 41 -12.68 -0.02 -18.51
CA GLU A 41 -11.79 -0.14 -19.66
C GLU A 41 -10.69 0.95 -19.71
N GLU A 42 -10.40 1.57 -18.58
CA GLU A 42 -9.48 2.72 -18.50
C GLU A 42 -8.00 2.37 -18.71
N LEU A 43 -7.65 1.12 -18.46
CA LEU A 43 -6.30 0.60 -18.68
C LEU A 43 -6.24 -0.25 -19.95
N ASN A 44 -5.12 -0.14 -20.69
CA ASN A 44 -4.88 -1.09 -21.77
C ASN A 44 -4.58 -2.49 -21.19
N LYS A 45 -4.62 -3.50 -22.06
CA LYS A 45 -4.48 -4.91 -21.66
C LYS A 45 -3.16 -5.20 -20.91
N ALA A 46 -2.06 -4.58 -21.32
CA ALA A 46 -0.76 -4.80 -20.68
C ALA A 46 -0.68 -4.13 -19.31
N GLU A 47 -1.18 -2.91 -19.17
CA GLU A 47 -1.28 -2.18 -17.90
C GLU A 47 -2.16 -2.94 -16.91
N GLN A 48 -3.30 -3.46 -17.38
CA GLN A 48 -4.21 -4.24 -16.56
C GLN A 48 -3.54 -5.54 -16.08
N MET A 49 -2.88 -6.29 -16.98
CA MET A 49 -2.18 -7.52 -16.62
C MET A 49 -1.05 -7.26 -15.63
N TRP A 50 -0.30 -6.17 -15.80
CA TRP A 50 0.71 -5.75 -14.83
C TRP A 50 0.10 -5.49 -13.45
N LEU A 51 -0.99 -4.71 -13.39
CA LEU A 51 -1.67 -4.39 -12.13
C LEU A 51 -2.20 -5.65 -11.44
N GLU A 52 -2.84 -6.55 -12.17
CA GLU A 52 -3.36 -7.81 -11.63
C GLU A 52 -2.25 -8.67 -11.06
N THR A 53 -1.14 -8.83 -11.79
CA THR A 53 0.02 -9.59 -11.33
C THR A 53 0.67 -8.94 -10.09
N TYR A 54 0.70 -7.61 -10.03
CA TYR A 54 1.20 -6.90 -8.85
C TYR A 54 0.31 -7.12 -7.62
N LEU A 55 -1.01 -7.04 -7.79
CA LEU A 55 -1.97 -7.30 -6.71
C LEU A 55 -1.91 -8.77 -6.25
N ASP A 56 -1.75 -9.72 -7.16
CA ASP A 56 -1.50 -11.14 -6.82
C ASP A 56 -0.22 -11.29 -5.98
N SER A 57 0.82 -10.56 -6.33
CA SER A 57 2.08 -10.60 -5.58
C SER A 57 1.98 -9.98 -4.18
N ILE A 58 1.10 -8.99 -3.97
CA ILE A 58 0.76 -8.48 -2.64
C ILE A 58 0.02 -9.54 -1.83
N GLU A 59 -0.99 -10.16 -2.43
CA GLU A 59 -1.79 -11.19 -1.76
C GLU A 59 -0.97 -12.38 -1.29
N LEU A 60 0.02 -12.80 -2.08
CA LEU A 60 0.95 -13.87 -1.70
C LEU A 60 1.82 -13.54 -0.49
N VAL A 61 2.10 -12.26 -0.26
CA VAL A 61 2.98 -11.81 0.83
C VAL A 61 2.16 -11.37 2.05
N ASP A 62 1.05 -10.69 1.82
CA ASP A 62 0.26 -10.03 2.87
C ASP A 62 -1.25 -10.08 2.59
N SER A 63 -1.81 -11.28 2.59
CA SER A 63 -3.25 -11.51 2.33
C SER A 63 -4.20 -10.82 3.30
N SER A 64 -3.74 -10.50 4.49
CA SER A 64 -4.53 -9.83 5.53
C SER A 64 -4.25 -8.33 5.67
N SER A 65 -3.28 -7.80 4.92
CA SER A 65 -2.81 -6.40 4.99
C SER A 65 -2.38 -5.97 6.40
N ASP A 66 -1.83 -6.90 7.15
CA ASP A 66 -1.37 -6.68 8.51
C ASP A 66 0.14 -6.90 8.71
N LEU A 67 0.83 -7.41 7.68
CA LEU A 67 2.24 -7.74 7.73
C LEU A 67 3.13 -6.56 8.16
N PHE A 68 2.90 -5.38 7.58
CA PHE A 68 3.66 -4.18 7.90
C PHE A 68 3.17 -3.45 9.16
N ARG A 69 2.01 -3.86 9.69
CA ARG A 69 1.54 -3.40 11.00
C ARG A 69 2.11 -4.26 12.11
N TYR A 70 2.13 -5.58 11.87
CA TYR A 70 2.53 -6.59 12.84
C TYR A 70 3.64 -7.44 12.21
N PRO A 71 4.85 -6.92 12.15
CA PRO A 71 5.95 -7.53 11.42
C PRO A 71 6.45 -8.86 12.01
N PHE A 72 5.76 -9.42 12.97
CA PHE A 72 6.11 -10.63 13.72
C PHE A 72 5.55 -11.93 13.15
N LYS A 73 5.00 -11.91 11.93
CA LYS A 73 4.63 -13.18 11.26
C LYS A 73 5.90 -13.96 10.98
N ASP A 74 6.09 -15.05 11.72
CA ASP A 74 7.26 -15.94 11.66
C ASP A 74 7.63 -16.36 10.23
N GLU A 75 6.64 -16.52 9.37
CA GLU A 75 6.87 -16.92 7.98
C GLU A 75 7.54 -15.82 7.15
N PHE A 76 7.09 -14.58 7.28
CA PHE A 76 7.72 -13.45 6.60
C PHE A 76 9.15 -13.21 7.10
N MET A 77 9.34 -13.29 8.42
CA MET A 77 10.66 -13.15 9.04
C MET A 77 11.62 -14.26 8.60
N ARG A 78 11.15 -15.50 8.51
CA ARG A 78 11.96 -16.62 7.97
C ARG A 78 12.35 -16.41 6.53
N GLN A 79 11.47 -15.85 5.71
CA GLN A 79 11.69 -15.66 4.28
C GLN A 79 12.53 -14.42 3.96
N TYR A 80 12.35 -13.33 4.68
CA TYR A 80 12.91 -12.01 4.34
C TYR A 80 13.74 -11.35 5.44
N GLY A 81 13.71 -11.85 6.67
CA GLY A 81 14.30 -11.21 7.86
C GLY A 81 15.81 -10.94 7.76
N ASN A 82 16.55 -11.73 6.96
CA ASN A 82 17.98 -11.57 6.75
C ASN A 82 18.33 -11.09 5.33
N LYS A 83 17.43 -10.34 4.68
CA LYS A 83 17.61 -9.89 3.30
C LYS A 83 17.43 -8.39 3.20
N ASP A 84 18.30 -7.77 2.41
CA ASP A 84 18.13 -6.37 2.02
C ASP A 84 16.96 -6.21 1.06
N LEU A 85 16.10 -5.27 1.31
CA LEU A 85 14.97 -4.91 0.45
C LEU A 85 15.28 -3.67 -0.37
N ASP A 86 15.00 -3.71 -1.67
CA ASP A 86 15.10 -2.57 -2.58
C ASP A 86 13.86 -1.67 -2.42
N ILE A 87 13.89 -0.82 -1.38
CA ILE A 87 12.79 0.09 -1.05
C ILE A 87 12.45 1.03 -2.20
N ARG A 88 13.45 1.47 -2.99
CA ARG A 88 13.20 2.34 -4.13
C ARG A 88 12.32 1.65 -5.18
N LYS A 89 12.67 0.41 -5.55
CA LYS A 89 11.86 -0.38 -6.49
C LYS A 89 10.47 -0.66 -5.94
N MET A 90 10.38 -1.07 -4.68
CA MET A 90 9.10 -1.32 -4.03
C MET A 90 8.22 -0.07 -4.02
N SER A 91 8.78 1.09 -3.66
CA SER A 91 8.06 2.37 -3.67
C SER A 91 7.60 2.76 -5.07
N ASN A 92 8.44 2.64 -6.09
CA ASN A 92 8.08 2.94 -7.48
C ASN A 92 6.89 2.07 -7.94
N LYS A 93 6.92 0.78 -7.64
CA LYS A 93 5.82 -0.13 -8.02
C LYS A 93 4.53 0.16 -7.27
N LEU A 94 4.64 0.53 -6.01
CA LEU A 94 3.48 0.98 -5.24
C LEU A 94 2.87 2.25 -5.84
N ILE A 95 3.72 3.20 -6.29
CA ILE A 95 3.29 4.42 -7.00
C ILE A 95 2.62 4.05 -8.33
N TYR A 96 3.17 3.11 -9.10
CA TYR A 96 2.56 2.63 -10.34
C TYR A 96 1.19 1.99 -10.07
N CYS A 97 1.10 1.11 -9.07
CA CYS A 97 -0.16 0.50 -8.66
C CYS A 97 -1.19 1.56 -8.26
N TYR A 98 -0.79 2.52 -7.44
CA TYR A 98 -1.65 3.64 -7.05
C TYR A 98 -2.12 4.44 -8.27
N SER A 99 -1.21 4.76 -9.19
CA SER A 99 -1.50 5.52 -10.41
C SER A 99 -2.46 4.78 -11.35
N ALA A 100 -2.28 3.47 -11.50
CA ALA A 100 -3.18 2.61 -12.28
C ALA A 100 -4.60 2.56 -11.69
N LEU A 101 -4.70 2.37 -10.37
CA LEU A 101 -5.99 2.42 -9.67
C LEU A 101 -6.64 3.81 -9.78
N ASN A 102 -5.85 4.88 -9.75
CA ASN A 102 -6.35 6.25 -9.95
C ASN A 102 -6.91 6.43 -11.37
N LYS A 103 -6.22 5.91 -12.37
CA LYS A 103 -6.69 5.90 -13.76
C LYS A 103 -8.02 5.16 -13.90
N MET A 104 -8.14 3.99 -13.30
CA MET A 104 -9.38 3.18 -13.32
C MET A 104 -10.56 3.88 -12.64
N ILE A 105 -10.31 4.57 -11.52
CA ILE A 105 -11.38 5.18 -10.70
C ILE A 105 -11.77 6.55 -11.25
N PHE A 106 -10.78 7.37 -11.59
CA PHE A 106 -10.96 8.80 -11.92
C PHE A 106 -10.66 9.14 -13.39
N GLY A 107 -10.28 8.17 -14.22
CA GLY A 107 -9.97 8.37 -15.63
C GLY A 107 -8.65 9.09 -15.91
N LYS A 108 -7.78 9.30 -14.92
CA LYS A 108 -6.51 10.02 -15.08
C LYS A 108 -5.37 9.39 -14.29
N TRP A 109 -4.15 9.47 -14.84
CA TRP A 109 -2.95 9.06 -14.13
C TRP A 109 -2.64 9.99 -12.95
N PHE A 110 -2.12 9.42 -11.87
CA PHE A 110 -1.65 10.18 -10.73
C PHE A 110 -0.30 10.81 -11.07
N ASN A 111 -0.22 12.16 -11.01
CA ASN A 111 0.99 12.93 -11.35
C ASN A 111 1.67 12.48 -12.66
N GLU A 112 0.87 12.09 -13.66
CA GLU A 112 1.36 11.60 -14.96
C GLU A 112 2.23 10.33 -14.90
N VAL A 113 2.35 9.73 -13.73
CA VAL A 113 3.08 8.47 -13.55
C VAL A 113 2.31 7.32 -14.18
N LYS A 114 2.91 6.70 -15.19
CA LYS A 114 2.38 5.51 -15.87
C LYS A 114 3.10 4.26 -15.41
N ILE A 115 2.44 3.12 -15.62
CA ILE A 115 3.05 1.82 -15.36
C ILE A 115 4.24 1.60 -16.31
N ASP A 116 5.37 1.22 -15.74
CA ASP A 116 6.47 0.64 -16.51
C ASP A 116 6.21 -0.87 -16.66
N ILE A 117 5.73 -1.26 -17.83
CA ILE A 117 5.31 -2.63 -18.14
C ILE A 117 6.52 -3.59 -18.20
N GLU A 118 7.72 -3.08 -18.50
CA GLU A 118 8.93 -3.87 -18.54
C GLU A 118 9.44 -4.22 -17.13
N GLU A 119 9.05 -3.44 -16.14
CA GLU A 119 9.37 -3.72 -14.75
C GLU A 119 8.59 -4.91 -14.20
N ASN A 120 9.30 -5.85 -13.56
CA ASN A 120 8.68 -7.03 -12.94
C ASN A 120 7.67 -6.60 -11.86
N PRO A 121 6.38 -6.98 -11.95
CA PRO A 121 5.33 -6.57 -11.04
C PRO A 121 5.32 -7.38 -9.72
N LYS A 122 6.46 -7.62 -9.11
CA LYS A 122 6.55 -8.20 -7.77
C LYS A 122 6.44 -7.13 -6.70
N PHE A 123 5.76 -7.47 -5.60
CA PHE A 123 5.67 -6.58 -4.44
C PHE A 123 7.00 -6.49 -3.70
N ILE A 124 7.61 -7.64 -3.36
CA ILE A 124 8.91 -7.68 -2.70
C ILE A 124 10.04 -7.72 -3.72
N HIS A 125 10.97 -6.79 -3.60
CA HIS A 125 12.22 -6.75 -4.35
C HIS A 125 13.40 -6.84 -3.41
N LEU A 126 14.25 -7.85 -3.66
CA LEU A 126 15.51 -7.99 -2.95
C LEU A 126 16.56 -7.08 -3.57
N ALA A 127 17.34 -6.43 -2.74
CA ALA A 127 18.48 -5.62 -3.15
C ALA A 127 19.69 -6.51 -3.47
N LYS A 128 20.53 -6.02 -4.37
CA LYS A 128 21.81 -6.68 -4.68
C LYS A 128 22.93 -6.27 -3.72
N THR A 129 22.78 -5.15 -3.05
CA THR A 129 23.75 -4.55 -2.12
C THR A 129 23.03 -3.90 -0.95
N ALA A 130 23.67 -3.86 0.21
CA ALA A 130 23.14 -3.22 1.42
C ALA A 130 23.10 -1.67 1.33
N ILE A 131 23.77 -1.07 0.34
CA ILE A 131 23.86 0.39 0.23
C ILE A 131 22.53 0.99 -0.19
N ASN A 132 21.99 1.90 0.65
CA ASN A 132 20.71 2.59 0.46
C ASN A 132 19.47 1.69 0.48
N ASN A 133 19.54 0.52 1.08
CA ASN A 133 18.45 -0.42 1.20
C ASN A 133 18.03 -0.61 2.65
N CYS A 134 16.82 -1.10 2.85
CA CYS A 134 16.31 -1.39 4.17
C CYS A 134 16.62 -2.83 4.53
N TYR A 135 17.34 -3.02 5.61
CA TYR A 135 17.47 -4.29 6.26
C TYR A 135 16.32 -4.44 7.27
N LEU A 136 15.40 -5.33 6.99
CA LEU A 136 14.34 -5.63 7.94
C LEU A 136 14.94 -6.44 9.09
N TRP A 137 14.98 -5.89 10.30
CA TRP A 137 15.26 -6.66 11.52
C TRP A 137 16.72 -7.01 11.83
N ASP A 138 17.65 -6.13 11.55
CA ASP A 138 19.05 -6.30 11.97
C ASP A 138 19.28 -6.02 13.47
N SER A 139 18.25 -5.66 14.20
CA SER A 139 18.33 -5.26 15.59
C SER A 139 17.58 -6.20 16.53
N PRO A 140 18.02 -6.34 17.79
CA PRO A 140 17.22 -6.93 18.85
C PRO A 140 15.81 -6.34 18.85
N TRP A 141 14.84 -7.15 19.20
CA TRP A 141 13.40 -6.83 19.13
C TRP A 141 13.05 -5.42 19.66
N SER A 142 13.68 -4.99 20.77
CA SER A 142 13.48 -3.68 21.36
C SER A 142 13.82 -2.52 20.44
N ASP A 143 14.92 -2.60 19.69
CA ASP A 143 15.36 -1.55 18.78
C ASP A 143 14.47 -1.46 17.53
N GLY A 144 14.00 -2.61 17.04
CA GLY A 144 13.07 -2.66 15.93
C GLY A 144 11.76 -1.96 16.23
N PHE A 145 11.18 -2.22 17.41
CA PHE A 145 9.99 -1.52 17.89
C PHE A 145 10.23 -0.02 18.05
N HIS A 146 11.32 0.35 18.72
CA HIS A 146 11.63 1.75 18.93
C HIS A 146 11.75 2.52 17.60
N ARG A 147 12.45 1.95 16.63
CA ARG A 147 12.57 2.56 15.29
C ARG A 147 11.23 2.70 14.59
N GLN A 148 10.34 1.72 14.74
CA GLN A 148 9.02 1.76 14.11
C GLN A 148 8.13 2.83 14.76
N VAL A 149 8.08 2.89 16.09
CA VAL A 149 7.36 3.93 16.85
C VAL A 149 7.89 5.31 16.50
N THR A 150 9.21 5.49 16.51
CA THR A 150 9.86 6.75 16.14
C THR A 150 9.54 7.13 14.70
N GLY A 151 9.61 6.19 13.75
CA GLY A 151 9.27 6.44 12.35
C GLY A 151 7.84 6.91 12.15
N TYR A 152 6.86 6.26 12.78
CA TYR A 152 5.47 6.72 12.72
C TYR A 152 5.29 8.11 13.35
N SER A 153 5.91 8.36 14.50
CA SER A 153 5.84 9.64 15.20
C SER A 153 6.47 10.78 14.40
N ASP A 154 7.63 10.55 13.80
CA ASP A 154 8.35 11.55 12.99
C ASP A 154 7.55 11.94 11.74
N VAL A 155 7.02 10.95 11.02
CA VAL A 155 6.18 11.21 9.84
C VAL A 155 4.89 11.91 10.23
N ALA A 156 4.25 11.50 11.33
CA ALA A 156 3.04 12.18 11.82
C ALA A 156 3.33 13.63 12.20
N THR A 157 4.46 13.90 12.85
CA THR A 157 4.88 15.24 13.20
C THR A 157 5.15 16.09 11.96
N PHE A 158 5.87 15.55 10.97
CA PHE A 158 6.11 16.22 9.69
C PHE A 158 4.79 16.60 8.98
N LEU A 159 3.84 15.66 8.91
CA LEU A 159 2.54 15.93 8.31
C LEU A 159 1.73 16.96 9.11
N PHE A 160 1.86 16.96 10.44
CA PHE A 160 1.17 17.94 11.30
C PHE A 160 1.71 19.36 11.08
N GLU A 161 3.03 19.55 10.96
CA GLU A 161 3.60 20.84 10.62
C GLU A 161 3.10 21.33 9.25
N ARG A 162 3.10 20.45 8.26
CA ARG A 162 2.54 20.76 6.94
C ARG A 162 1.04 21.10 6.99
N PHE A 163 0.28 20.41 7.83
CA PHE A 163 -1.15 20.72 8.05
C PHE A 163 -1.34 22.12 8.63
N LYS A 164 -0.51 22.51 9.60
CA LYS A 164 -0.58 23.87 10.19
C LYS A 164 -0.36 24.96 9.15
N GLU A 165 0.53 24.74 8.19
CA GLU A 165 0.84 25.68 7.12
C GLU A 165 -0.24 25.71 6.05
N SER A 166 -0.62 24.55 5.52
CA SER A 166 -1.51 24.42 4.36
C SER A 166 -2.99 24.48 4.72
N LYS A 167 -3.36 24.18 5.97
CA LYS A 167 -4.75 23.97 6.40
C LYS A 167 -5.50 22.90 5.60
N ASP A 168 -4.76 21.98 4.96
CA ASP A 168 -5.34 20.90 4.16
C ASP A 168 -5.96 19.82 5.05
N GLY A 169 -7.28 19.81 5.16
CA GLY A 169 -8.03 18.82 5.95
C GLY A 169 -7.79 17.37 5.52
N GLY A 170 -7.31 17.13 4.30
CA GLY A 170 -6.94 15.80 3.83
C GLY A 170 -5.77 15.18 4.60
N LEU A 171 -4.93 15.98 5.25
CA LEU A 171 -3.81 15.51 6.07
C LEU A 171 -4.24 14.98 7.44
N PHE A 172 -5.43 15.32 7.92
CA PHE A 172 -5.91 14.92 9.25
C PHE A 172 -5.92 13.40 9.44
N TYR A 173 -6.53 12.67 8.52
CA TYR A 173 -6.65 11.21 8.62
C TYR A 173 -5.30 10.48 8.60
N PRO A 174 -4.35 10.80 7.69
CA PRO A 174 -3.00 10.24 7.75
C PRO A 174 -2.29 10.50 9.07
N ILE A 175 -2.39 11.71 9.63
CA ILE A 175 -1.78 12.06 10.92
C ILE A 175 -2.34 11.18 12.03
N VAL A 176 -3.67 11.11 12.16
CA VAL A 176 -4.33 10.29 13.18
C VAL A 176 -3.98 8.81 13.02
N PHE A 177 -3.95 8.30 11.78
CA PHE A 177 -3.57 6.92 11.50
C PHE A 177 -2.14 6.60 11.96
N LEU A 178 -1.18 7.47 11.66
CA LEU A 178 0.22 7.27 12.03
C LEU A 178 0.41 7.37 13.55
N MET A 179 -0.21 8.36 14.21
CA MET A 179 -0.18 8.49 15.68
C MET A 179 -0.80 7.27 16.37
N ARG A 180 -1.93 6.78 15.86
CA ARG A 180 -2.55 5.57 16.40
C ARG A 180 -1.62 4.36 16.27
N ASN A 181 -0.99 4.16 15.12
CA ASN A 181 -0.05 3.04 14.94
C ASN A 181 1.16 3.17 15.88
N ALA A 182 1.67 4.37 16.12
CA ALA A 182 2.76 4.59 17.08
C ALA A 182 2.37 4.22 18.53
N ILE A 183 1.09 4.30 18.88
CA ILE A 183 0.59 3.94 20.21
C ILE A 183 0.29 2.43 20.33
N GLU A 184 -0.15 1.81 19.24
CA GLU A 184 -0.55 0.38 19.23
C GLU A 184 0.65 -0.59 19.18
N ILE A 185 1.87 -0.12 18.86
CA ILE A 185 3.11 -0.90 18.83
C ILE A 185 3.78 -0.93 20.19
#